data_be7d0f320a2684a79080b6cd3fc662cf
#
_entry.id   be7d0f320a2684a79080b6cd3fc662cf
#
_cell.length_a   1.000
_cell.length_b   1.000
_cell.length_c   1.000
_cell.angle_alpha   90.00
_cell.angle_beta   90.00
_cell.angle_gamma   90.00
#
_symmetry.space_group_name_H-M   'P 1'
#
loop_
_entity.id
_entity.type
_entity.pdbx_description
1 polymer ?
#
loop_
_entity_poly.entity_id
_entity_poly.type
_entity_poly.pdbx_seq_one_letter_code
_entity_poly.pdbx_strand_id
1 'polypeptide(L)'
;LEYVPNIIGEESYEFNIDTWSETLEGILCSFRNTWKIASIKEISDVEKAYYETLLKRDIHNDFKEVKNSNWKYKISPNVISLNMERLRIMKHKASEYYVTPKSDGLRMTGFVSETGELYLFGSRSELYQPTGYLFSTEYVGSIFDGEMISYTKNGDRVADYLIFDCYYYKGIDIRNKFFDERLNHAKDILANVESVDTTYYGETPNVTLKKFIPMTAEGFHLQCKECLDDVEKGIYDNDGLIFTPIDKVGGNSLYDKGVSSKKFIKSGKDFKRLLKWKDSSFNSIDFKIKFLEEIEKPLRIGDEYVM
;
A
#
# COMPACT_ATOMS: atom_id res chain seq x y z
N LEU A 1 14.31 -23.97 20.53
CA LEU A 1 15.75 -23.91 20.84
C LEU A 1 15.90 -24.17 22.32
N GLU A 2 16.42 -25.35 22.69
CA GLU A 2 16.84 -25.62 24.07
C GLU A 2 18.21 -24.95 24.28
N TYR A 3 18.29 -24.05 25.26
CA TYR A 3 19.55 -23.52 25.74
C TYR A 3 20.23 -24.60 26.58
N VAL A 4 21.31 -25.17 26.08
CA VAL A 4 22.19 -26.08 26.84
C VAL A 4 23.36 -25.22 27.33
N PRO A 5 23.46 -24.92 28.63
CA PRO A 5 24.62 -24.21 29.16
C PRO A 5 25.86 -25.12 29.02
N ASN A 6 26.89 -24.65 28.30
CA ASN A 6 28.18 -25.28 28.29
C ASN A 6 28.82 -25.11 29.66
N ILE A 7 28.76 -26.14 30.48
CA ILE A 7 29.47 -26.25 31.77
C ILE A 7 30.93 -26.60 31.49
N ILE A 8 31.73 -25.64 31.09
CA ILE A 8 33.19 -25.76 31.11
C ILE A 8 33.78 -24.41 31.53
N GLY A 9 34.15 -24.32 32.84
CA GLY A 9 34.85 -23.18 33.40
C GLY A 9 33.97 -22.23 34.23
N GLU A 10 34.46 -21.86 35.40
CA GLU A 10 33.79 -21.00 36.38
C GLU A 10 33.60 -19.51 36.00
N GLU A 11 33.14 -19.26 34.79
CA GLU A 11 32.59 -17.94 34.44
C GLU A 11 31.07 -18.07 34.42
N SER A 12 30.44 -17.47 35.45
CA SER A 12 28.99 -17.29 35.47
C SER A 12 28.61 -16.39 34.29
N TYR A 13 28.15 -16.98 33.21
CA TYR A 13 27.48 -16.21 32.17
C TYR A 13 26.15 -15.71 32.75
N GLU A 14 26.11 -14.45 33.16
CA GLU A 14 24.85 -13.81 33.47
C GLU A 14 23.99 -13.87 32.20
N PHE A 15 22.84 -14.55 32.32
CA PHE A 15 21.86 -14.60 31.26
C PHE A 15 21.29 -13.19 31.06
N ASN A 16 21.72 -12.51 29.99
CA ASN A 16 21.22 -11.19 29.67
C ASN A 16 19.90 -11.33 28.90
N ILE A 17 18.77 -11.10 29.62
CA ILE A 17 17.41 -11.15 29.06
C ILE A 17 17.25 -10.18 27.91
N ASP A 18 17.89 -8.99 27.97
CA ASP A 18 17.78 -7.97 26.94
C ASP A 18 18.40 -8.45 25.63
N THR A 19 19.60 -9.00 25.67
CA THR A 19 20.28 -9.59 24.50
C THR A 19 19.47 -10.75 23.89
N TRP A 20 18.82 -11.57 24.71
CA TRP A 20 17.94 -12.62 24.22
C TRP A 20 16.67 -12.07 23.59
N SER A 21 16.07 -11.04 24.18
CA SER A 21 14.90 -10.37 23.60
C SER A 21 15.20 -9.77 22.25
N GLU A 22 16.31 -9.06 22.11
CA GLU A 22 16.78 -8.49 20.85
C GLU A 22 17.04 -9.56 19.79
N THR A 23 17.68 -10.67 20.18
CA THR A 23 17.96 -11.80 19.25
C THR A 23 16.67 -12.44 18.75
N LEU A 24 15.69 -12.68 19.66
CA LEU A 24 14.38 -13.22 19.29
C LEU A 24 13.60 -12.27 18.38
N GLU A 25 13.63 -10.99 18.68
CA GLU A 25 12.99 -9.98 17.84
C GLU A 25 13.60 -9.97 16.43
N GLY A 26 14.94 -10.00 16.32
CA GLY A 26 15.63 -10.08 15.03
C GLY A 26 15.27 -11.33 14.23
N ILE A 27 15.20 -12.49 14.88
CA ILE A 27 14.75 -13.75 14.26
C ILE A 27 13.31 -13.62 13.76
N LEU A 28 12.40 -13.11 14.57
CA LEU A 28 10.99 -12.97 14.22
C LEU A 28 10.80 -11.91 13.11
N CYS A 29 11.54 -10.81 13.13
CA CYS A 29 11.56 -9.81 12.06
C CYS A 29 12.02 -10.44 10.74
N SER A 30 13.06 -11.26 10.76
CA SER A 30 13.57 -11.98 9.59
C SER A 30 12.51 -12.95 9.03
N PHE A 31 11.87 -13.74 9.87
CA PHE A 31 10.81 -14.67 9.46
C PHE A 31 9.59 -13.98 8.87
N ARG A 32 9.20 -12.84 9.44
CA ARG A 32 8.03 -12.07 8.99
C ARG A 32 8.34 -11.10 7.87
N ASN A 33 9.61 -10.96 7.52
CA ASN A 33 10.08 -9.94 6.57
C ASN A 33 9.62 -8.52 6.98
N THR A 34 9.75 -8.21 8.28
CA THR A 34 9.38 -6.93 8.89
C THR A 34 10.61 -6.29 9.54
N TRP A 35 10.54 -4.99 9.80
CA TRP A 35 11.65 -4.24 10.43
C TRP A 35 11.54 -4.21 11.94
N LYS A 36 10.32 -4.21 12.45
CA LYS A 36 9.99 -4.16 13.88
C LYS A 36 8.80 -5.05 14.17
N ILE A 37 8.76 -5.60 15.36
CA ILE A 37 7.63 -6.35 15.86
C ILE A 37 6.81 -5.44 16.78
N ALA A 38 5.58 -5.14 16.36
CA ALA A 38 4.63 -4.48 17.21
C ALA A 38 3.98 -5.49 18.17
N SER A 39 3.75 -5.10 19.40
CA SER A 39 3.01 -5.91 20.36
C SER A 39 1.56 -6.12 19.92
N ILE A 40 0.91 -7.18 20.40
CA ILE A 40 -0.51 -7.45 20.09
C ILE A 40 -1.40 -6.28 20.55
N LYS A 41 -1.08 -5.66 21.67
CA LYS A 41 -1.80 -4.51 22.19
C LYS A 41 -1.63 -3.30 21.25
N GLU A 42 -0.39 -2.99 20.89
CA GLU A 42 -0.06 -1.91 19.95
C GLU A 42 -0.78 -2.08 18.62
N ILE A 43 -0.73 -3.28 18.02
CA ILE A 43 -1.47 -3.62 16.79
C ILE A 43 -2.96 -3.34 16.96
N SER A 44 -3.55 -3.78 18.08
CA SER A 44 -4.99 -3.59 18.34
C SER A 44 -5.35 -2.12 18.51
N ASP A 45 -4.53 -1.35 19.20
CA ASP A 45 -4.75 0.08 19.46
C ASP A 45 -4.65 0.88 18.13
N VAL A 46 -3.64 0.59 17.32
CA VAL A 46 -3.45 1.25 16.00
C VAL A 46 -4.58 0.89 15.03
N GLU A 47 -4.98 -0.39 14.96
CA GLU A 47 -6.13 -0.80 14.13
C GLU A 47 -7.42 -0.09 14.57
N LYS A 48 -7.64 0.02 15.87
CA LYS A 48 -8.80 0.71 16.42
C LYS A 48 -8.80 2.19 16.01
N ALA A 49 -7.69 2.90 16.23
CA ALA A 49 -7.53 4.31 15.86
C ALA A 49 -7.74 4.54 14.35
N TYR A 50 -7.23 3.63 13.49
CA TYR A 50 -7.48 3.68 12.07
C TYR A 50 -8.98 3.62 11.72
N TYR A 51 -9.71 2.66 12.27
CA TYR A 51 -11.15 2.55 12.01
C TYR A 51 -11.95 3.70 12.63
N GLU A 52 -11.57 4.21 13.79
CA GLU A 52 -12.20 5.40 14.39
C GLU A 52 -12.04 6.63 13.51
N THR A 53 -10.84 6.82 12.93
CA THR A 53 -10.58 7.87 11.94
C THR A 53 -11.51 7.74 10.73
N LEU A 54 -11.68 6.53 10.19
CA LEU A 54 -12.55 6.27 9.03
C LEU A 54 -14.03 6.46 9.34
N LEU A 55 -14.47 6.03 10.51
CA LEU A 55 -15.87 6.02 10.90
C LEU A 55 -16.31 7.30 11.59
N LYS A 56 -15.35 8.13 12.03
CA LYS A 56 -15.59 9.36 12.79
C LYS A 56 -16.45 9.11 14.03
N ARG A 57 -16.19 8.01 14.72
CA ARG A 57 -16.85 7.62 15.98
C ARG A 57 -15.98 6.67 16.78
N ASP A 58 -16.17 6.64 18.10
CA ASP A 58 -15.64 5.60 18.97
C ASP A 58 -16.24 4.23 18.58
N ILE A 59 -15.39 3.21 18.52
CA ILE A 59 -15.76 1.81 18.23
C ILE A 59 -15.37 0.85 19.34
N HIS A 60 -15.06 1.33 20.54
CA HIS A 60 -14.61 0.49 21.63
C HIS A 60 -15.50 -0.74 21.85
N ASN A 61 -16.80 -0.55 21.80
CA ASN A 61 -17.78 -1.62 22.06
C ASN A 61 -18.03 -2.56 20.87
N ASP A 62 -17.71 -2.15 19.64
CA ASP A 62 -17.98 -2.93 18.43
C ASP A 62 -16.73 -3.14 17.55
N PHE A 63 -15.53 -2.91 18.09
CA PHE A 63 -14.27 -3.02 17.35
C PHE A 63 -14.11 -4.39 16.66
N LYS A 64 -14.38 -5.48 17.36
CA LYS A 64 -14.28 -6.83 16.78
C LYS A 64 -15.20 -7.03 15.58
N GLU A 65 -16.43 -6.50 15.65
CA GLU A 65 -17.40 -6.56 14.56
C GLU A 65 -16.96 -5.69 13.37
N VAL A 66 -16.47 -4.49 13.65
CA VAL A 66 -15.91 -3.56 12.65
C VAL A 66 -14.73 -4.23 11.95
N LYS A 67 -13.77 -4.78 12.69
CA LYS A 67 -12.59 -5.47 12.15
C LYS A 67 -12.97 -6.64 11.26
N ASN A 68 -13.93 -7.48 11.66
CA ASN A 68 -14.41 -8.61 10.86
C ASN A 68 -15.12 -8.16 9.57
N SER A 69 -15.50 -6.89 9.48
CA SER A 69 -16.14 -6.28 8.30
C SER A 69 -15.20 -5.39 7.50
N ASN A 70 -13.88 -5.52 7.67
CA ASN A 70 -12.83 -4.66 7.12
C ASN A 70 -12.97 -4.37 5.61
N TRP A 71 -13.41 -5.35 4.80
CA TRP A 71 -13.65 -5.20 3.37
C TRP A 71 -14.67 -4.08 3.02
N LYS A 72 -15.53 -3.70 3.97
CA LYS A 72 -16.52 -2.62 3.80
C LYS A 72 -15.87 -1.24 3.91
N TYR A 73 -14.66 -1.15 4.48
CA TYR A 73 -13.98 0.10 4.80
C TYR A 73 -12.81 0.41 3.87
N LYS A 74 -12.74 -0.27 2.72
CA LYS A 74 -11.74 0.06 1.71
C LYS A 74 -11.98 1.46 1.16
N ILE A 75 -11.05 2.37 1.43
CA ILE A 75 -11.15 3.79 1.07
C ILE A 75 -10.55 4.12 -0.29
N SER A 76 -9.65 3.27 -0.76
CA SER A 76 -8.90 3.49 -1.99
C SER A 76 -9.67 3.01 -3.23
N PRO A 77 -9.66 3.76 -4.36
CA PRO A 77 -10.29 3.34 -5.59
C PRO A 77 -9.53 2.17 -6.24
N ASN A 78 -10.25 1.33 -6.98
CA ASN A 78 -9.63 0.31 -7.81
C ASN A 78 -9.19 0.90 -9.16
N VAL A 79 -8.03 0.47 -9.61
CA VAL A 79 -7.53 0.77 -10.97
C VAL A 79 -8.24 -0.12 -11.99
N ILE A 80 -8.71 0.44 -13.09
CA ILE A 80 -9.35 -0.33 -14.18
C ILE A 80 -8.47 -0.34 -15.42
N SER A 81 -8.54 -1.43 -16.18
CA SER A 81 -7.73 -1.56 -17.40
C SER A 81 -8.13 -0.54 -18.47
N LEU A 82 -7.13 0.06 -19.08
CA LEU A 82 -7.28 0.94 -20.22
C LEU A 82 -7.60 0.11 -21.46
N ASN A 83 -8.76 0.33 -22.05
CA ASN A 83 -9.13 -0.22 -23.36
C ASN A 83 -9.13 0.88 -24.43
N MET A 84 -9.32 0.51 -25.69
CA MET A 84 -9.28 1.46 -26.80
C MET A 84 -10.33 2.56 -26.71
N GLU A 85 -11.51 2.27 -26.19
CA GLU A 85 -12.57 3.26 -25.99
C GLU A 85 -12.16 4.30 -24.94
N ARG A 86 -11.70 3.82 -23.77
CA ARG A 86 -11.21 4.69 -22.68
C ARG A 86 -9.99 5.50 -23.11
N LEU A 87 -9.08 4.89 -23.89
CA LEU A 87 -7.91 5.59 -24.43
C LEU A 87 -8.32 6.77 -25.32
N ARG A 88 -9.30 6.59 -26.20
CA ARG A 88 -9.83 7.69 -27.04
C ARG A 88 -10.40 8.82 -26.19
N ILE A 89 -11.25 8.49 -25.21
CA ILE A 89 -11.83 9.48 -24.30
C ILE A 89 -10.74 10.20 -23.51
N MET A 90 -9.81 9.45 -22.93
CA MET A 90 -8.72 10.01 -22.11
C MET A 90 -7.80 10.91 -22.93
N LYS A 91 -7.46 10.55 -24.17
CA LYS A 91 -6.60 11.36 -25.04
C LYS A 91 -7.18 12.75 -25.29
N HIS A 92 -8.51 12.86 -25.50
CA HIS A 92 -9.20 14.16 -25.63
C HIS A 92 -9.26 14.96 -24.34
N LYS A 93 -9.12 14.30 -23.20
CA LYS A 93 -9.17 14.88 -21.86
C LYS A 93 -7.85 14.73 -21.11
N ALA A 94 -6.74 14.65 -21.84
CA ALA A 94 -5.43 14.36 -21.25
C ALA A 94 -5.04 15.37 -20.16
N SER A 95 -5.38 16.66 -20.34
CA SER A 95 -5.14 17.70 -19.33
C SER A 95 -5.88 17.51 -18.00
N GLU A 96 -6.81 16.56 -17.94
CA GLU A 96 -7.46 16.14 -16.70
C GLU A 96 -6.73 14.99 -15.99
N TYR A 97 -5.52 14.60 -16.45
CA TYR A 97 -4.80 13.43 -15.93
C TYR A 97 -3.32 13.71 -15.65
N TYR A 98 -2.79 12.91 -14.73
CA TYR A 98 -1.37 12.68 -14.55
C TYR A 98 -1.01 11.26 -14.99
N VAL A 99 0.22 11.06 -15.47
CA VAL A 99 0.80 9.74 -15.71
C VAL A 99 1.93 9.47 -14.73
N THR A 100 2.01 8.24 -14.24
CA THR A 100 3.08 7.74 -13.35
C THR A 100 3.41 6.29 -13.69
N PRO A 101 4.66 5.83 -13.47
CA PRO A 101 4.99 4.43 -13.64
C PRO A 101 4.12 3.52 -12.77
N LYS A 102 3.71 2.38 -13.31
CA LYS A 102 3.05 1.34 -12.53
C LYS A 102 4.12 0.44 -11.90
N SER A 103 4.63 0.87 -10.74
CA SER A 103 5.60 0.08 -9.98
C SER A 103 4.99 -1.27 -9.60
N ASP A 104 5.81 -2.32 -9.66
CA ASP A 104 5.42 -3.67 -9.28
C ASP A 104 5.77 -3.91 -7.81
N GLY A 105 4.78 -3.85 -6.97
CA GLY A 105 4.91 -3.96 -5.53
C GLY A 105 3.61 -4.39 -4.85
N LEU A 106 3.56 -4.22 -3.55
CA LEU A 106 2.40 -4.53 -2.74
C LEU A 106 1.70 -3.22 -2.33
N ARG A 107 0.48 -3.01 -2.81
CA ARG A 107 -0.31 -1.84 -2.43
C ARG A 107 -0.64 -1.86 -0.96
N MET A 108 -0.26 -0.80 -0.26
CA MET A 108 -0.51 -0.61 1.17
C MET A 108 -1.08 0.76 1.47
N THR A 109 -1.84 0.82 2.54
CA THR A 109 -2.34 2.07 3.12
C THR A 109 -1.46 2.44 4.30
N GLY A 110 -0.86 3.63 4.28
CA GLY A 110 -0.10 4.19 5.40
C GLY A 110 -1.02 4.97 6.34
N PHE A 111 -0.87 4.79 7.64
CA PHE A 111 -1.63 5.49 8.67
C PHE A 111 -0.70 6.05 9.74
N VAL A 112 -0.82 7.34 10.03
CA VAL A 112 -0.09 8.00 11.11
C VAL A 112 -0.88 7.81 12.40
N SER A 113 -0.31 7.02 13.32
CA SER A 113 -0.94 6.64 14.59
C SER A 113 -0.98 7.78 15.60
N GLU A 114 -1.62 7.57 16.74
CA GLU A 114 -1.69 8.54 17.84
C GLU A 114 -0.30 8.91 18.42
N THR A 115 0.69 8.02 18.26
CA THR A 115 2.08 8.29 18.66
C THR A 115 2.86 9.07 17.60
N GLY A 116 2.27 9.33 16.43
CA GLY A 116 2.94 9.92 15.26
C GLY A 116 3.67 8.89 14.39
N GLU A 117 3.76 7.62 14.81
CA GLU A 117 4.42 6.58 14.01
C GLU A 117 3.57 6.16 12.80
N LEU A 118 4.22 5.96 11.65
CA LEU A 118 3.60 5.49 10.42
C LEU A 118 3.50 3.96 10.42
N TYR A 119 2.28 3.45 10.32
CA TYR A 119 1.97 2.03 10.15
C TYR A 119 1.44 1.73 8.76
N LEU A 120 1.80 0.58 8.21
CA LEU A 120 1.31 0.11 6.91
C LEU A 120 0.23 -0.96 7.10
N PHE A 121 -0.87 -0.78 6.38
CA PHE A 121 -1.99 -1.71 6.32
C PHE A 121 -2.05 -2.38 4.97
N GLY A 122 -2.23 -3.70 4.96
CA GLY A 122 -2.42 -4.49 3.76
C GLY A 122 -3.74 -4.19 3.04
N SER A 123 -3.93 -4.80 1.88
CA SER A 123 -5.08 -4.55 1.01
C SER A 123 -6.43 -4.91 1.62
N ARG A 124 -6.46 -5.70 2.68
CA ARG A 124 -7.66 -6.08 3.44
C ARG A 124 -7.83 -5.26 4.72
N SER A 125 -7.03 -4.20 4.88
CA SER A 125 -6.98 -3.35 6.08
C SER A 125 -6.56 -4.11 7.35
N GLU A 126 -5.82 -5.19 7.21
CA GLU A 126 -5.05 -5.79 8.30
C GLU A 126 -3.77 -4.98 8.52
N LEU A 127 -3.39 -4.79 9.77
CA LEU A 127 -2.12 -4.17 10.11
C LEU A 127 -0.98 -5.06 9.63
N TYR A 128 -0.05 -4.48 8.91
CA TYR A 128 1.09 -5.21 8.40
C TYR A 128 2.33 -4.98 9.27
N GLN A 129 2.74 -3.72 9.42
CA GLN A 129 3.94 -3.38 10.20
C GLN A 129 4.07 -1.87 10.47
N PRO A 130 4.77 -1.48 11.57
CA PRO A 130 5.29 -0.13 11.74
C PRO A 130 6.45 0.13 10.78
N THR A 131 6.71 1.38 10.44
CA THR A 131 7.80 1.76 9.52
C THR A 131 9.02 2.35 10.21
N GLY A 132 8.90 2.77 11.46
CA GLY A 132 9.93 3.55 12.15
C GLY A 132 9.93 5.05 11.81
N TYR A 133 9.13 5.50 10.85
CA TYR A 133 8.95 6.93 10.59
C TYR A 133 8.06 7.55 11.66
N LEU A 134 8.57 8.57 12.33
CA LEU A 134 7.86 9.36 13.33
C LEU A 134 7.58 10.75 12.75
N PHE A 135 6.32 11.10 12.72
CA PHE A 135 5.83 12.42 12.35
C PHE A 135 5.36 13.19 13.57
N SER A 136 5.32 14.52 13.48
CA SER A 136 4.69 15.33 14.51
C SER A 136 3.26 14.87 14.78
N THR A 137 2.86 14.93 16.05
CA THR A 137 1.52 14.52 16.49
C THR A 137 0.40 15.36 15.86
N GLU A 138 0.72 16.50 15.27
CA GLU A 138 -0.25 17.27 14.48
C GLU A 138 -0.74 16.53 13.22
N TYR A 139 0.01 15.54 12.71
CA TYR A 139 -0.34 14.74 11.53
C TYR A 139 -1.07 13.43 11.87
N VAL A 140 -1.37 13.20 13.13
CA VAL A 140 -2.15 12.03 13.58
C VAL A 140 -3.45 11.89 12.77
N GLY A 141 -3.77 10.64 12.44
CA GLY A 141 -4.96 10.33 11.62
C GLY A 141 -4.79 10.61 10.11
N SER A 142 -3.59 10.97 9.65
CA SER A 142 -3.33 11.08 8.22
C SER A 142 -3.23 9.69 7.58
N ILE A 143 -3.78 9.55 6.35
CA ILE A 143 -3.84 8.28 5.65
C ILE A 143 -3.34 8.45 4.22
N PHE A 144 -2.34 7.65 3.87
CA PHE A 144 -1.75 7.57 2.53
C PHE A 144 -2.22 6.33 1.78
N ASP A 145 -2.10 6.37 0.46
CA ASP A 145 -2.15 5.20 -0.41
C ASP A 145 -0.80 5.09 -1.13
N GLY A 146 -0.21 3.94 -1.13
CA GLY A 146 1.15 3.75 -1.66
C GLY A 146 1.42 2.33 -2.11
N GLU A 147 2.60 2.16 -2.69
CA GLU A 147 3.14 0.88 -3.13
C GLU A 147 4.40 0.55 -2.33
N MET A 148 4.41 -0.59 -1.67
CA MET A 148 5.56 -1.13 -0.98
C MET A 148 6.40 -1.93 -1.95
N ILE A 149 7.65 -1.55 -2.15
CA ILE A 149 8.61 -2.23 -3.01
C ILE A 149 9.60 -2.98 -2.13
N SER A 150 9.78 -4.27 -2.39
CA SER A 150 10.68 -5.14 -1.61
C SER A 150 11.96 -5.49 -2.36
N TYR A 151 12.01 -5.31 -3.68
CA TYR A 151 13.17 -5.64 -4.49
C TYR A 151 13.37 -4.64 -5.63
N THR A 152 14.62 -4.37 -5.96
CA THR A 152 15.00 -3.66 -7.18
C THR A 152 14.94 -4.59 -8.39
N LYS A 153 15.07 -4.03 -9.61
CA LYS A 153 15.20 -4.79 -10.87
C LYS A 153 16.35 -5.80 -10.85
N ASN A 154 17.41 -5.51 -10.10
CA ASN A 154 18.60 -6.36 -9.98
C ASN A 154 18.44 -7.47 -8.94
N GLY A 155 17.30 -7.50 -8.24
CA GLY A 155 17.04 -8.44 -7.16
C GLY A 155 17.61 -8.00 -5.80
N ASP A 156 18.15 -6.78 -5.69
CA ASP A 156 18.59 -6.24 -4.41
C ASP A 156 17.36 -5.97 -3.53
N ARG A 157 17.48 -6.34 -2.25
CA ARG A 157 16.41 -6.09 -1.28
C ARG A 157 16.34 -4.61 -0.94
N VAL A 158 15.14 -4.08 -0.96
CA VAL A 158 14.81 -2.70 -0.54
C VAL A 158 13.55 -2.71 0.29
N ALA A 159 13.27 -1.60 0.94
CA ALA A 159 12.07 -1.42 1.75
C ALA A 159 11.49 -0.02 1.49
N ASP A 160 11.02 0.20 0.25
CA ASP A 160 10.60 1.52 -0.19
C ASP A 160 9.08 1.62 -0.26
N TYR A 161 8.51 2.57 0.49
CA TYR A 161 7.08 2.88 0.44
C TYR A 161 6.86 4.12 -0.43
N LEU A 162 6.31 3.91 -1.62
CA LEU A 162 6.08 4.93 -2.64
C LEU A 162 4.65 5.45 -2.54
N ILE A 163 4.46 6.56 -1.85
CA ILE A 163 3.14 7.22 -1.70
C ILE A 163 2.69 7.76 -3.05
N PHE A 164 1.43 7.50 -3.42
CA PHE A 164 0.84 8.01 -4.66
C PHE A 164 -0.50 8.75 -4.45
N ASP A 165 -1.07 8.74 -3.25
CA ASP A 165 -2.25 9.56 -2.90
C ASP A 165 -2.31 9.78 -1.38
N CYS A 166 -3.12 10.78 -0.95
CA CYS A 166 -3.42 11.06 0.44
C CYS A 166 -4.94 11.22 0.58
N TYR A 167 -5.55 10.47 1.48
CA TYR A 167 -7.00 10.47 1.65
C TYR A 167 -7.47 11.16 2.92
N TYR A 168 -6.64 11.15 3.94
CA TYR A 168 -6.89 11.85 5.19
C TYR A 168 -5.67 12.69 5.56
N TYR A 169 -5.90 13.90 5.98
CA TYR A 169 -4.90 14.84 6.46
C TYR A 169 -5.28 15.31 7.85
N LYS A 170 -4.45 15.01 8.85
CA LYS A 170 -4.73 15.34 10.26
C LYS A 170 -6.13 14.85 10.72
N GLY A 171 -6.47 13.62 10.39
CA GLY A 171 -7.77 12.99 10.68
C GLY A 171 -8.95 13.51 9.86
N ILE A 172 -8.74 14.47 8.95
CA ILE A 172 -9.78 15.05 8.10
C ILE A 172 -9.82 14.33 6.75
N ASP A 173 -11.00 13.85 6.34
CA ASP A 173 -11.21 13.25 5.03
C ASP A 173 -11.06 14.29 3.91
N ILE A 174 -10.04 14.16 3.08
CA ILE A 174 -9.72 15.06 1.97
C ILE A 174 -9.97 14.43 0.59
N ARG A 175 -10.65 13.28 0.50
CA ARG A 175 -10.97 12.63 -0.79
C ARG A 175 -11.87 13.47 -1.69
N ASN A 176 -12.54 14.50 -1.14
CA ASN A 176 -13.30 15.50 -1.88
C ASN A 176 -12.44 16.64 -2.45
N LYS A 177 -11.14 16.65 -2.19
CA LYS A 177 -10.17 17.57 -2.78
C LYS A 177 -9.69 17.07 -4.14
N PHE A 178 -9.19 18.01 -4.97
CA PHE A 178 -8.51 17.66 -6.20
C PHE A 178 -7.20 16.92 -5.91
N PHE A 179 -6.72 16.15 -6.88
CA PHE A 179 -5.53 15.29 -6.72
C PHE A 179 -4.29 16.09 -6.31
N ASP A 180 -4.08 17.27 -6.91
CA ASP A 180 -2.96 18.15 -6.58
C ASP A 180 -2.97 18.60 -5.13
N GLU A 181 -4.15 18.94 -4.62
CA GLU A 181 -4.32 19.33 -3.22
C GLU A 181 -3.97 18.14 -2.30
N ARG A 182 -4.42 16.93 -2.66
CA ARG A 182 -4.11 15.73 -1.88
C ARG A 182 -2.62 15.39 -1.89
N LEU A 183 -1.95 15.54 -3.05
CA LEU A 183 -0.49 15.36 -3.14
C LEU A 183 0.27 16.44 -2.36
N ASN A 184 -0.20 17.68 -2.32
CA ASN A 184 0.41 18.74 -1.54
C ASN A 184 0.31 18.46 -0.03
N HIS A 185 -0.80 17.89 0.44
CA HIS A 185 -0.90 17.41 1.82
C HIS A 185 0.08 16.27 2.12
N ALA A 186 0.25 15.31 1.19
CA ALA A 186 1.26 14.27 1.35
C ALA A 186 2.69 14.86 1.43
N LYS A 187 3.01 15.85 0.59
CA LYS A 187 4.31 16.55 0.63
C LYS A 187 4.52 17.28 1.95
N ASP A 188 3.49 17.94 2.47
CA ASP A 188 3.56 18.64 3.74
C ASP A 188 3.87 17.68 4.89
N ILE A 189 3.19 16.54 4.96
CA ILE A 189 3.48 15.52 5.98
C ILE A 189 4.92 15.01 5.85
N LEU A 190 5.35 14.64 4.64
CA LEU A 190 6.70 14.11 4.40
C LEU A 190 7.81 15.14 4.69
N ALA A 191 7.54 16.43 4.55
CA ALA A 191 8.49 17.49 4.90
C ALA A 191 8.67 17.67 6.42
N ASN A 192 7.79 17.09 7.23
CA ASN A 192 7.75 17.24 8.68
C ASN A 192 7.96 15.89 9.41
N VAL A 193 8.87 15.06 8.87
CA VAL A 193 9.37 13.86 9.57
C VAL A 193 10.23 14.34 10.74
N GLU A 194 9.89 13.97 11.96
CA GLU A 194 10.65 14.32 13.17
C GLU A 194 11.87 13.43 13.35
N SER A 195 11.68 12.12 13.13
CA SER A 195 12.76 11.14 13.22
C SER A 195 12.45 9.88 12.41
N VAL A 196 13.50 9.12 12.12
CA VAL A 196 13.40 7.78 11.55
C VAL A 196 14.18 6.87 12.47
N ASP A 197 13.51 5.88 13.06
CA ASP A 197 14.17 4.90 13.90
C ASP A 197 14.96 3.92 13.01
N THR A 198 16.28 3.96 13.13
CA THR A 198 17.21 3.10 12.39
C THR A 198 17.71 1.91 13.20
N THR A 199 17.21 1.71 14.41
CA THR A 199 17.60 0.59 15.29
C THR A 199 16.93 -0.74 14.93
N TYR A 200 16.15 -0.76 13.86
CA TYR A 200 15.43 -1.92 13.39
C TYR A 200 16.33 -2.96 12.73
N TYR A 201 15.91 -4.21 12.83
CA TYR A 201 16.56 -5.32 12.14
C TYR A 201 16.25 -5.28 10.65
N GLY A 202 17.17 -4.78 9.85
CA GLY A 202 17.07 -4.71 8.41
C GLY A 202 17.19 -3.31 7.84
N GLU A 203 16.74 -3.13 6.60
CA GLU A 203 16.77 -1.84 5.94
C GLU A 203 15.65 -0.94 6.43
N THR A 204 15.98 0.28 6.80
CA THR A 204 14.98 1.30 7.14
C THR A 204 14.15 1.60 5.89
N PRO A 205 12.80 1.58 5.97
CA PRO A 205 11.96 1.94 4.85
C PRO A 205 12.27 3.35 4.36
N ASN A 206 12.36 3.51 3.05
CA ASN A 206 12.42 4.83 2.44
C ASN A 206 11.01 5.25 2.03
N VAL A 207 10.44 6.23 2.72
CA VAL A 207 9.08 6.72 2.47
C VAL A 207 9.13 7.95 1.60
N THR A 208 8.67 7.83 0.36
CA THR A 208 8.76 8.90 -0.64
C THR A 208 7.47 9.08 -1.42
N LEU A 209 7.30 10.25 -2.04
CA LEU A 209 6.19 10.50 -2.95
C LEU A 209 6.58 10.11 -4.37
N LYS A 210 5.72 9.40 -5.09
CA LYS A 210 5.92 9.09 -6.51
C LYS A 210 5.92 10.37 -7.35
N LYS A 211 6.72 10.34 -8.42
CA LYS A 211 6.71 11.37 -9.46
C LYS A 211 5.46 11.20 -10.33
N PHE A 212 4.78 12.31 -10.59
CA PHE A 212 3.65 12.40 -11.51
C PHE A 212 3.96 13.41 -12.59
N ILE A 213 3.69 13.05 -13.83
CA ILE A 213 3.86 13.92 -15.00
C ILE A 213 2.46 14.42 -15.42
N PRO A 214 2.20 15.75 -15.37
CA PRO A 214 0.93 16.29 -15.84
C PRO A 214 0.80 16.08 -17.34
N MET A 215 -0.39 15.68 -17.80
CA MET A 215 -0.60 15.39 -19.21
C MET A 215 -1.25 16.55 -19.96
N THR A 216 -0.98 16.63 -21.26
CA THR A 216 -1.65 17.54 -22.19
C THR A 216 -2.11 16.77 -23.44
N ALA A 217 -3.09 17.28 -24.14
CA ALA A 217 -3.61 16.61 -25.35
C ALA A 217 -2.53 16.49 -26.43
N GLU A 218 -1.76 17.54 -26.63
CA GLU A 218 -0.67 17.61 -27.62
C GLU A 218 0.54 16.78 -27.20
N GLY A 219 0.85 16.78 -25.91
CA GLY A 219 2.02 16.08 -25.32
C GLY A 219 1.74 14.63 -24.91
N PHE A 220 0.56 14.10 -25.12
CA PHE A 220 0.15 12.79 -24.59
C PHE A 220 1.20 11.68 -24.81
N HIS A 221 1.66 11.51 -26.06
CA HIS A 221 2.64 10.47 -26.38
C HIS A 221 4.03 10.77 -25.80
N LEU A 222 4.43 12.04 -25.78
CA LEU A 222 5.72 12.45 -25.24
C LEU A 222 5.79 12.22 -23.72
N GLN A 223 4.73 12.56 -23.00
CA GLN A 223 4.63 12.38 -21.56
C GLN A 223 4.56 10.91 -21.16
N CYS A 224 3.84 10.07 -21.94
CA CYS A 224 3.89 8.63 -21.75
C CYS A 224 5.30 8.07 -21.98
N LYS A 225 5.98 8.53 -23.06
CA LYS A 225 7.35 8.13 -23.35
C LYS A 225 8.31 8.58 -22.26
N GLU A 226 8.26 9.85 -21.82
CA GLU A 226 9.07 10.36 -20.68
C GLU A 226 8.90 9.46 -19.46
N CYS A 227 7.66 9.10 -19.13
CA CYS A 227 7.37 8.22 -18.00
C CYS A 227 7.99 6.82 -18.18
N LEU A 228 7.97 6.25 -19.37
CA LEU A 228 8.62 4.95 -19.67
C LEU A 228 10.15 5.05 -19.67
N ASP A 229 10.72 6.13 -20.18
CA ASP A 229 12.16 6.40 -20.13
C ASP A 229 12.66 6.55 -18.68
N ASP A 230 11.85 7.15 -17.81
CA ASP A 230 12.13 7.22 -16.35
C ASP A 230 12.08 5.82 -15.71
N VAL A 231 11.18 4.95 -16.16
CA VAL A 231 11.12 3.55 -15.75
C VAL A 231 12.39 2.79 -16.11
N GLU A 232 12.89 2.95 -17.35
CA GLU A 232 14.10 2.26 -17.80
C GLU A 232 15.32 2.65 -16.96
N LYS A 233 15.42 3.92 -16.59
CA LYS A 233 16.53 4.46 -15.77
C LYS A 233 16.35 4.20 -14.28
N GLY A 234 15.13 3.96 -13.82
CA GLY A 234 14.80 3.72 -12.43
C GLY A 234 15.25 2.35 -11.94
N ILE A 235 15.28 2.19 -10.62
CA ILE A 235 15.73 0.96 -9.94
C ILE A 235 14.62 -0.06 -9.71
N TYR A 236 13.34 0.34 -9.84
CA TYR A 236 12.20 -0.53 -9.56
C TYR A 236 11.63 -1.17 -10.81
N ASP A 237 11.13 -2.40 -10.67
CA ASP A 237 10.32 -3.04 -11.70
C ASP A 237 8.99 -2.31 -11.89
N ASN A 238 8.55 -2.26 -13.14
CA ASN A 238 7.30 -1.64 -13.52
C ASN A 238 6.65 -2.45 -14.64
N ASP A 239 5.34 -2.60 -14.57
CA ASP A 239 4.58 -3.38 -15.53
C ASP A 239 3.61 -2.52 -16.38
N GLY A 240 3.89 -1.21 -16.48
CA GLY A 240 3.11 -0.28 -17.31
C GLY A 240 2.97 1.11 -16.73
N LEU A 241 1.84 1.74 -17.00
CA LEU A 241 1.52 3.11 -16.60
C LEU A 241 0.19 3.19 -15.84
N ILE A 242 0.13 4.12 -14.90
CA ILE A 242 -1.11 4.54 -14.23
C ILE A 242 -1.46 5.95 -14.66
N PHE A 243 -2.72 6.16 -15.05
CA PHE A 243 -3.30 7.45 -15.37
C PHE A 243 -4.25 7.87 -14.25
N THR A 244 -3.84 8.87 -13.50
CA THR A 244 -4.57 9.36 -12.33
C THR A 244 -5.29 10.65 -12.70
N PRO A 245 -6.63 10.71 -12.59
CA PRO A 245 -7.37 11.93 -12.88
C PRO A 245 -7.12 12.99 -11.80
N ILE A 246 -7.08 14.26 -12.20
CA ILE A 246 -6.99 15.42 -11.28
C ILE A 246 -8.18 15.46 -10.31
N ASP A 247 -9.26 14.79 -10.67
CA ASP A 247 -10.56 14.87 -10.02
C ASP A 247 -10.58 14.30 -8.57
N LYS A 248 -11.68 14.54 -7.91
CA LYS A 248 -11.98 14.07 -6.56
C LYS A 248 -12.22 12.55 -6.57
N VAL A 249 -11.72 11.85 -5.57
CA VAL A 249 -11.84 10.37 -5.48
C VAL A 249 -13.27 9.92 -5.22
N GLY A 250 -14.08 10.73 -4.56
CA GLY A 250 -15.45 10.36 -4.18
C GLY A 250 -16.54 10.77 -5.16
N GLY A 251 -16.23 11.58 -6.19
CA GLY A 251 -17.21 12.17 -7.10
C GLY A 251 -18.20 13.11 -6.39
N ASN A 252 -18.64 14.17 -7.05
CA ASN A 252 -19.54 15.17 -6.48
C ASN A 252 -20.91 14.62 -6.06
N SER A 253 -21.33 13.47 -6.63
CA SER A 253 -22.70 12.97 -6.47
C SER A 253 -23.00 12.37 -5.09
N LEU A 254 -21.99 12.05 -4.29
CA LEU A 254 -22.19 11.40 -2.99
C LEU A 254 -22.18 12.40 -1.82
N TYR A 255 -21.37 13.45 -1.92
CA TYR A 255 -21.31 14.49 -0.88
C TYR A 255 -22.50 15.46 -0.94
N ASP A 256 -22.92 15.84 -2.15
CA ASP A 256 -24.01 16.79 -2.36
C ASP A 256 -25.41 16.24 -1.99
N LYS A 257 -25.53 14.93 -1.75
CA LYS A 257 -26.82 14.26 -1.46
C LYS A 257 -27.00 13.83 0.01
N GLY A 258 -26.15 14.30 0.92
CA GLY A 258 -26.27 13.95 2.34
C GLY A 258 -26.10 12.43 2.62
N VAL A 259 -25.37 11.73 1.76
CA VAL A 259 -25.12 10.31 1.90
C VAL A 259 -24.17 10.05 3.07
N SER A 260 -24.57 9.17 3.98
CA SER A 260 -23.80 8.84 5.17
C SER A 260 -22.37 8.40 4.80
N SER A 261 -21.40 8.71 5.67
CA SER A 261 -19.98 8.28 5.55
C SER A 261 -19.81 6.80 5.23
N LYS A 262 -20.71 5.93 5.70
CA LYS A 262 -20.74 4.49 5.39
C LYS A 262 -20.92 4.17 3.89
N LYS A 263 -21.68 4.97 3.16
CA LYS A 263 -21.88 4.77 1.71
C LYS A 263 -20.69 5.28 0.90
N PHE A 264 -20.03 6.32 1.38
CA PHE A 264 -18.84 6.89 0.74
C PHE A 264 -17.65 5.92 0.80
N ILE A 265 -17.44 5.25 1.93
CA ILE A 265 -16.41 4.22 2.09
C ILE A 265 -16.62 3.04 1.11
N LYS A 266 -17.88 2.70 0.80
CA LYS A 266 -18.22 1.67 -0.20
C LYS A 266 -18.00 2.10 -1.65
N SER A 267 -17.90 3.39 -1.95
CA SER A 267 -17.94 3.92 -3.32
C SER A 267 -16.62 3.87 -4.08
N GLY A 268 -15.51 3.44 -3.46
CA GLY A 268 -14.24 3.19 -4.16
C GLY A 268 -14.37 2.24 -5.37
N LYS A 269 -15.46 1.46 -5.46
CA LYS A 269 -15.79 0.63 -6.61
C LYS A 269 -16.29 1.42 -7.84
N ASP A 270 -16.80 2.62 -7.65
CA ASP A 270 -17.47 3.39 -8.72
C ASP A 270 -16.57 4.44 -9.40
N PHE A 271 -15.33 4.60 -8.92
CA PHE A 271 -14.38 5.52 -9.51
C PHE A 271 -13.72 4.92 -10.75
N LYS A 272 -14.38 5.11 -11.92
CA LYS A 272 -13.99 4.48 -13.19
C LYS A 272 -12.95 5.26 -14.00
N ARG A 273 -12.34 6.28 -13.42
CA ARG A 273 -11.41 7.18 -14.13
C ARG A 273 -9.94 6.90 -13.82
N LEU A 274 -9.62 6.11 -12.79
CA LEU A 274 -8.25 5.68 -12.49
C LEU A 274 -7.90 4.49 -13.39
N LEU A 275 -6.99 4.70 -14.36
CA LEU A 275 -6.75 3.77 -15.45
C LEU A 275 -5.34 3.19 -15.36
N LYS A 276 -5.19 1.90 -15.67
CA LYS A 276 -3.90 1.23 -15.85
C LYS A 276 -3.73 0.77 -17.29
N TRP A 277 -2.54 1.00 -17.82
CA TRP A 277 -2.06 0.38 -19.03
C TRP A 277 -0.92 -0.57 -18.68
N LYS A 278 -0.91 -1.75 -19.33
CA LYS A 278 0.19 -2.70 -19.28
C LYS A 278 0.62 -3.02 -20.71
N ASP A 279 1.92 -3.21 -20.91
CA ASP A 279 2.41 -3.79 -22.15
C ASP A 279 1.86 -5.20 -22.32
N SER A 280 1.70 -5.62 -23.58
CA SER A 280 1.14 -6.94 -23.90
C SER A 280 1.98 -8.10 -23.37
N SER A 281 3.28 -7.90 -23.19
CA SER A 281 4.20 -8.90 -22.61
C SER A 281 3.90 -9.20 -21.14
N PHE A 282 3.23 -8.30 -20.43
CA PHE A 282 2.81 -8.47 -19.02
C PHE A 282 1.37 -8.96 -18.87
N ASN A 283 0.70 -9.33 -19.97
CA ASN A 283 -0.65 -9.88 -19.88
C ASN A 283 -0.59 -11.31 -19.33
N SER A 284 -1.43 -11.59 -18.34
CA SER A 284 -1.64 -12.91 -17.77
C SER A 284 -3.09 -13.36 -17.97
N ILE A 285 -3.28 -14.66 -18.04
CA ILE A 285 -4.60 -15.28 -18.12
C ILE A 285 -4.75 -16.17 -16.89
N ASP A 286 -5.76 -15.87 -16.09
CA ASP A 286 -6.08 -16.67 -14.92
C ASP A 286 -6.96 -17.84 -15.33
N PHE A 287 -6.53 -19.08 -14.99
CA PHE A 287 -7.30 -20.29 -15.18
C PHE A 287 -7.90 -20.75 -13.86
N LYS A 288 -9.20 -21.03 -13.87
CA LYS A 288 -9.83 -21.71 -12.75
C LYS A 288 -9.63 -23.22 -12.90
N ILE A 289 -8.79 -23.78 -12.06
CA ILE A 289 -8.59 -25.23 -11.99
C ILE A 289 -9.76 -25.83 -11.19
N LYS A 290 -10.41 -26.85 -11.75
CA LYS A 290 -11.40 -27.66 -11.07
C LYS A 290 -10.87 -29.10 -11.04
N PHE A 291 -10.63 -29.64 -9.86
CA PHE A 291 -10.34 -31.06 -9.71
C PHE A 291 -11.61 -31.84 -9.98
N LEU A 292 -11.53 -32.83 -10.86
CA LEU A 292 -12.59 -33.79 -11.05
C LEU A 292 -12.40 -34.89 -9.99
N GLU A 293 -13.47 -35.22 -9.26
CA GLU A 293 -13.43 -36.20 -8.17
C GLU A 293 -13.19 -37.64 -8.69
N GLU A 294 -13.48 -37.88 -9.97
CA GLU A 294 -13.22 -39.17 -10.64
C GLU A 294 -12.58 -38.91 -12.01
N ILE A 295 -11.33 -39.29 -12.19
CA ILE A 295 -10.69 -39.44 -13.50
C ILE A 295 -10.60 -40.94 -13.78
N GLU A 296 -11.59 -41.49 -14.46
CA GLU A 296 -11.55 -42.91 -14.89
C GLU A 296 -10.44 -43.16 -15.95
N LYS A 297 -9.94 -42.12 -16.62
CA LYS A 297 -8.84 -42.20 -17.60
C LYS A 297 -8.02 -40.92 -17.59
N PRO A 298 -6.66 -41.02 -17.69
CA PRO A 298 -5.82 -39.84 -17.84
C PRO A 298 -6.16 -39.08 -19.13
N LEU A 299 -6.22 -37.76 -19.03
CA LEU A 299 -6.42 -36.87 -20.16
C LEU A 299 -5.22 -36.97 -21.11
N ARG A 300 -5.47 -37.23 -22.37
CA ARG A 300 -4.46 -37.28 -23.43
C ARG A 300 -4.44 -35.94 -24.16
N ILE A 301 -3.30 -35.27 -24.15
CA ILE A 301 -3.05 -34.06 -24.93
C ILE A 301 -1.92 -34.38 -25.92
N GLY A 302 -2.28 -34.55 -27.21
CA GLY A 302 -1.35 -35.05 -28.19
C GLY A 302 -0.94 -36.49 -27.94
N ASP A 303 0.36 -36.79 -27.95
CA ASP A 303 0.90 -38.12 -27.67
C ASP A 303 1.41 -38.30 -26.23
N GLU A 304 1.21 -37.33 -25.37
CA GLU A 304 1.64 -37.38 -23.96
C GLU A 304 0.47 -37.53 -23.00
N TYR A 305 0.69 -38.29 -21.90
CA TYR A 305 -0.26 -38.40 -20.81
C TYR A 305 0.05 -37.32 -19.77
N VAL A 306 -0.95 -36.53 -19.40
CA VAL A 306 -0.87 -35.55 -18.29
C VAL A 306 -1.56 -36.19 -17.09
N MET A 307 -0.77 -36.43 -16.02
CA MET A 307 -1.27 -36.89 -14.74
C MET A 307 -1.80 -35.73 -13.91
#